data_5acf9409f994c650236bfcd3edc7fb5a
#
_entry.id   5acf9409f994c650236bfcd3edc7fb5a
#
_cell.length_a   1.000
_cell.length_b   1.000
_cell.length_c   1.000
_cell.angle_alpha   90.00
_cell.angle_beta   90.00
_cell.angle_gamma   90.00
#
_symmetry.space_group_name_H-M   'P 1'
#
loop_
_entity.id
_entity.type
_entity.pdbx_description
1 polymer ?
#
loop_
_entity_poly.entity_id
_entity_poly.type
_entity_poly.pdbx_seq_one_letter_code
_entity_poly.pdbx_strand_id
1 'polypeptide(L)'
;NGCGKCISCISVNNGTHPDVHVIAPQGLSYGIDDTKDLVREAALMPSLGQWNIIILEDADRLTTEAGNALLKAIEEPAKLTMWILCAPSSKDVLITIRSRCRIVSLRTPPADAIADLLIKRDGIDKAMAHFAAHASLGHVGRAKLLATDEQVRERRSLVLQVPFELKDLPSCFAAAQRLVDAATEDADISTDEMDEKELNDLLRAYGEGAEGVTKRKVERLASSAKKEL
;
A
#
# COMPACT_ATOMS: atom_id res chain seq x y z
N ASN A 1 1.24 -9.62 21.87
CA ASN A 1 0.02 -8.97 21.34
C ASN A 1 0.22 -7.45 21.41
N GLY A 2 0.15 -6.76 20.28
CA GLY A 2 0.17 -5.29 20.25
C GLY A 2 -1.04 -4.71 20.99
N CYS A 3 -0.79 -3.77 21.92
CA CYS A 3 -1.87 -3.15 22.68
C CYS A 3 -2.53 -1.97 21.94
N GLY A 4 -1.90 -1.48 20.85
CA GLY A 4 -2.35 -0.34 20.05
C GLY A 4 -2.21 1.03 20.72
N LYS A 5 -1.76 1.09 21.97
CA LYS A 5 -1.75 2.32 22.79
C LYS A 5 -0.36 2.71 23.31
N CYS A 6 0.61 1.80 23.40
CA CYS A 6 1.96 2.11 23.85
C CYS A 6 2.77 2.79 22.72
N ILE A 7 3.86 3.46 23.10
CA ILE A 7 4.73 4.20 22.16
C ILE A 7 5.16 3.32 20.99
N SER A 8 5.59 2.08 21.24
CA SER A 8 6.01 1.17 20.17
C SER A 8 4.85 0.81 19.21
N CYS A 9 3.63 0.58 19.73
CA CYS A 9 2.48 0.31 18.85
C CYS A 9 2.10 1.53 18.02
N ILE A 10 2.18 2.73 18.60
CA ILE A 10 1.89 3.98 17.91
C ILE A 10 2.94 4.22 16.81
N SER A 11 4.23 4.06 17.13
CA SER A 11 5.30 4.26 16.15
C SER A 11 5.26 3.24 15.00
N VAL A 12 4.91 1.97 15.27
CA VAL A 12 4.71 0.97 14.21
C VAL A 12 3.53 1.34 13.31
N ASN A 13 2.40 1.77 13.90
CA ASN A 13 1.23 2.16 13.11
C ASN A 13 1.48 3.43 12.26
N ASN A 14 2.35 4.31 12.73
CA ASN A 14 2.72 5.53 12.00
C ASN A 14 3.91 5.31 11.04
N GLY A 15 4.45 4.09 10.94
CA GLY A 15 5.62 3.80 10.10
C GLY A 15 6.93 4.43 10.57
N THR A 16 7.02 4.85 11.86
CA THR A 16 8.19 5.54 12.41
C THR A 16 9.00 4.70 13.39
N HIS A 17 8.71 3.41 13.52
CA HIS A 17 9.46 2.51 14.41
C HIS A 17 10.81 2.14 13.77
N PRO A 18 11.97 2.37 14.45
CA PRO A 18 13.29 2.18 13.85
C PRO A 18 13.63 0.72 13.52
N ASP A 19 12.95 -0.24 14.15
CA ASP A 19 13.21 -1.67 13.96
C ASP A 19 12.10 -2.37 13.15
N VAL A 20 11.18 -1.60 12.52
CA VAL A 20 10.11 -2.14 11.67
C VAL A 20 10.09 -1.38 10.35
N HIS A 21 10.51 -2.05 9.30
CA HIS A 21 10.62 -1.49 7.96
C HIS A 21 9.53 -2.08 7.08
N VAL A 22 8.60 -1.23 6.64
CA VAL A 22 7.55 -1.61 5.67
C VAL A 22 7.96 -1.05 4.32
N ILE A 23 8.18 -1.93 3.37
CA ILE A 23 8.71 -1.58 2.06
C ILE A 23 7.72 -2.03 1.00
N ALA A 24 7.31 -1.07 0.17
CA ALA A 24 6.49 -1.28 -1.02
C ALA A 24 7.31 -0.94 -2.27
N PRO A 25 7.00 -1.51 -3.44
CA PRO A 25 7.70 -1.17 -4.67
C PRO A 25 7.40 0.27 -5.06
N GLN A 26 8.43 1.05 -5.41
CA GLN A 26 8.27 2.45 -5.88
C GLN A 26 7.74 2.56 -7.32
N GLY A 27 7.56 1.43 -7.99
CA GLY A 27 7.09 1.31 -9.36
C GLY A 27 6.37 -0.02 -9.59
N LEU A 28 6.45 -0.54 -10.81
CA LEU A 28 5.79 -1.79 -11.17
C LEU A 28 6.46 -3.03 -10.56
N SER A 29 7.73 -2.95 -10.17
CA SER A 29 8.51 -4.07 -9.63
C SER A 29 9.66 -3.60 -8.75
N TYR A 30 10.19 -4.51 -7.93
CA TYR A 30 11.41 -4.27 -7.15
C TYR A 30 12.65 -4.45 -8.04
N GLY A 31 13.53 -3.45 -8.02
CA GLY A 31 14.82 -3.49 -8.66
C GLY A 31 15.92 -4.17 -7.78
N ILE A 32 17.09 -4.40 -8.39
CA ILE A 32 18.23 -4.97 -7.68
C ILE A 32 18.75 -4.01 -6.60
N ASP A 33 18.72 -2.71 -6.87
CA ASP A 33 19.27 -1.72 -5.93
C ASP A 33 18.39 -1.58 -4.71
N ASP A 34 17.06 -1.60 -4.87
CA ASP A 34 16.10 -1.64 -3.76
C ASP A 34 16.38 -2.84 -2.84
N THR A 35 16.63 -4.02 -3.43
CA THR A 35 16.89 -5.24 -2.65
C THR A 35 18.24 -5.25 -1.96
N LYS A 36 19.27 -4.58 -2.50
CA LYS A 36 20.57 -4.43 -1.80
C LYS A 36 20.46 -3.59 -0.53
N ASP A 37 19.65 -2.52 -0.59
CA ASP A 37 19.42 -1.67 0.58
C ASP A 37 18.63 -2.42 1.65
N LEU A 38 17.61 -3.21 1.25
CA LEU A 38 16.88 -4.11 2.14
C LEU A 38 17.78 -5.13 2.84
N VAL A 39 18.73 -5.72 2.13
CA VAL A 39 19.69 -6.67 2.71
C VAL A 39 20.59 -5.98 3.75
N ARG A 40 20.97 -4.73 3.50
CA ARG A 40 21.76 -3.94 4.47
C ARG A 40 20.95 -3.62 5.72
N GLU A 41 19.70 -3.17 5.57
CA GLU A 41 18.81 -2.90 6.69
C GLU A 41 18.51 -4.16 7.50
N ALA A 42 18.27 -5.28 6.83
CA ALA A 42 18.05 -6.57 7.48
C ALA A 42 19.25 -7.10 8.26
N ALA A 43 20.47 -6.64 7.94
CA ALA A 43 21.69 -7.01 8.65
C ALA A 43 21.92 -6.21 9.95
N LEU A 44 21.16 -5.13 10.16
CA LEU A 44 21.28 -4.30 11.36
C LEU A 44 20.69 -5.00 12.58
N MET A 45 21.28 -4.73 13.74
CA MET A 45 20.73 -5.16 15.03
C MET A 45 19.57 -4.25 15.42
N PRO A 46 18.50 -4.79 16.04
CA PRO A 46 17.42 -3.95 16.53
C PRO A 46 17.92 -2.92 17.55
N SER A 47 17.39 -1.70 17.51
CA SER A 47 17.82 -0.56 18.34
C SER A 47 16.92 -0.35 19.57
N LEU A 48 15.63 -0.52 19.46
CA LEU A 48 14.64 -0.35 20.51
C LEU A 48 13.89 -1.64 20.84
N GLY A 49 13.60 -2.45 19.83
CA GLY A 49 12.85 -3.68 19.95
C GLY A 49 13.73 -4.91 20.22
N GLN A 50 13.07 -6.06 20.27
CA GLN A 50 13.76 -7.35 20.36
C GLN A 50 14.07 -7.94 18.98
N TRP A 51 13.41 -7.46 17.94
CA TRP A 51 13.50 -7.96 16.58
C TRP A 51 13.59 -6.80 15.59
N ASN A 52 14.45 -6.96 14.59
CA ASN A 52 14.45 -6.16 13.38
C ASN A 52 13.48 -6.83 12.39
N ILE A 53 12.39 -6.15 11.99
CA ILE A 53 11.31 -6.73 11.19
C ILE A 53 11.28 -6.05 9.83
N ILE A 54 11.48 -6.83 8.79
CA ILE A 54 11.39 -6.37 7.40
C ILE A 54 10.10 -6.90 6.80
N ILE A 55 9.18 -6.01 6.46
CA ILE A 55 7.91 -6.33 5.81
C ILE A 55 8.01 -5.91 4.36
N LEU A 56 7.98 -6.86 3.45
CA LEU A 56 8.01 -6.63 2.01
C LEU A 56 6.60 -6.79 1.45
N GLU A 57 5.98 -5.69 1.06
CA GLU A 57 4.68 -5.69 0.40
C GLU A 57 4.83 -6.10 -1.06
N ASP A 58 3.78 -6.66 -1.67
CA ASP A 58 3.75 -7.10 -3.07
C ASP A 58 4.99 -7.91 -3.50
N ALA A 59 5.37 -8.91 -2.70
CA ALA A 59 6.54 -9.74 -2.96
C ALA A 59 6.46 -10.56 -4.27
N ASP A 60 5.28 -10.65 -4.88
CA ASP A 60 5.05 -11.18 -6.23
C ASP A 60 5.64 -10.29 -7.33
N ARG A 61 5.89 -9.01 -7.03
CA ARG A 61 6.50 -8.05 -7.96
C ARG A 61 8.04 -8.05 -7.92
N LEU A 62 8.66 -8.96 -7.17
CA LEU A 62 10.11 -9.15 -7.22
C LEU A 62 10.53 -9.66 -8.59
N THR A 63 11.47 -8.97 -9.26
CA THR A 63 12.15 -9.53 -10.42
C THR A 63 12.99 -10.75 -10.02
N THR A 64 13.32 -11.61 -10.98
CA THR A 64 14.14 -12.80 -10.71
C THR A 64 15.50 -12.43 -10.11
N GLU A 65 16.11 -11.35 -10.61
CA GLU A 65 17.40 -10.83 -10.15
C GLU A 65 17.30 -10.27 -8.74
N ALA A 66 16.27 -9.47 -8.46
CA ALA A 66 15.99 -8.92 -7.14
C ALA A 66 15.72 -10.02 -6.11
N GLY A 67 14.89 -11.00 -6.49
CA GLY A 67 14.62 -12.16 -5.66
C GLY A 67 15.87 -12.98 -5.35
N ASN A 68 16.74 -13.22 -6.32
CA ASN A 68 18.00 -13.94 -6.12
C ASN A 68 18.95 -13.19 -5.16
N ALA A 69 18.96 -11.84 -5.19
CA ALA A 69 19.76 -11.06 -4.26
C ALA A 69 19.29 -11.21 -2.81
N LEU A 70 18.00 -11.47 -2.58
CA LEU A 70 17.42 -11.67 -1.24
C LEU A 70 17.61 -13.09 -0.69
N LEU A 71 17.88 -14.09 -1.54
CA LEU A 71 17.87 -15.51 -1.13
C LEU A 71 18.75 -15.78 0.09
N LYS A 72 19.98 -15.25 0.10
CA LYS A 72 20.91 -15.46 1.20
C LYS A 72 20.42 -14.83 2.52
N ALA A 73 19.85 -13.64 2.44
CA ALA A 73 19.35 -12.93 3.61
C ALA A 73 18.07 -13.58 4.18
N ILE A 74 17.28 -14.26 3.33
CA ILE A 74 16.08 -14.99 3.75
C ILE A 74 16.45 -16.38 4.29
N GLU A 75 17.43 -17.06 3.70
CA GLU A 75 17.87 -18.39 4.10
C GLU A 75 18.66 -18.38 5.42
N GLU A 76 19.56 -17.42 5.56
CA GLU A 76 20.38 -17.21 6.74
C GLU A 76 20.18 -15.79 7.30
N PRO A 77 19.02 -15.49 7.88
CA PRO A 77 18.75 -14.15 8.40
C PRO A 77 19.72 -13.79 9.53
N ALA A 78 20.07 -12.52 9.63
CA ALA A 78 20.85 -12.00 10.73
C ALA A 78 20.15 -12.28 12.07
N LYS A 79 20.93 -12.31 13.17
CA LYS A 79 20.36 -12.53 14.50
C LYS A 79 19.27 -11.50 14.80
N LEU A 80 18.15 -11.98 15.32
CA LEU A 80 17.00 -11.15 15.69
C LEU A 80 16.34 -10.42 14.49
N THR A 81 16.55 -10.89 13.25
CA THR A 81 15.88 -10.36 12.06
C THR A 81 14.75 -11.31 11.63
N MET A 82 13.62 -10.73 11.30
CA MET A 82 12.44 -11.44 10.79
C MET A 82 12.00 -10.86 9.46
N TRP A 83 11.84 -11.72 8.45
CA TRP A 83 11.28 -11.37 7.15
C TRP A 83 9.81 -11.73 7.09
N ILE A 84 8.97 -10.78 6.65
CA ILE A 84 7.55 -10.99 6.36
C ILE A 84 7.33 -10.56 4.92
N LEU A 85 7.00 -11.51 4.04
CA LEU A 85 6.72 -11.25 2.65
C LEU A 85 5.20 -11.34 2.43
N CYS A 86 4.62 -10.26 1.95
CA CYS A 86 3.19 -10.18 1.65
C CYS A 86 2.98 -10.33 0.15
N ALA A 87 2.02 -11.17 -0.25
CA ALA A 87 1.64 -11.34 -1.64
C ALA A 87 0.16 -11.74 -1.74
N PRO A 88 -0.54 -11.40 -2.83
CA PRO A 88 -1.93 -11.82 -3.06
C PRO A 88 -2.09 -13.33 -3.08
N SER A 89 -1.14 -14.05 -3.65
CA SER A 89 -1.09 -15.50 -3.68
C SER A 89 0.34 -16.00 -3.50
N SER A 90 0.51 -17.04 -2.70
CA SER A 90 1.81 -17.71 -2.54
C SER A 90 2.34 -18.33 -3.85
N LYS A 91 1.48 -18.53 -4.86
CA LYS A 91 1.87 -19.08 -6.16
C LYS A 91 2.60 -18.06 -7.03
N ASP A 92 2.34 -16.77 -6.80
CA ASP A 92 2.88 -15.67 -7.58
C ASP A 92 4.28 -15.26 -7.09
N VAL A 93 4.64 -15.67 -5.86
CA VAL A 93 5.99 -15.48 -5.32
C VAL A 93 6.98 -16.47 -5.94
N LEU A 94 8.18 -16.00 -6.28
CA LEU A 94 9.27 -16.81 -6.82
C LEU A 94 9.45 -18.10 -6.01
N ILE A 95 9.51 -19.24 -6.70
CA ILE A 95 9.57 -20.56 -6.07
C ILE A 95 10.80 -20.70 -5.17
N THR A 96 11.91 -20.07 -5.52
CA THR A 96 13.16 -20.04 -4.76
C THR A 96 13.00 -19.37 -3.40
N ILE A 97 12.24 -18.29 -3.33
CA ILE A 97 11.90 -17.60 -2.08
C ILE A 97 10.87 -18.41 -1.31
N ARG A 98 9.79 -18.79 -1.96
CA ARG A 98 8.69 -19.53 -1.35
C ARG A 98 9.13 -20.81 -0.64
N SER A 99 10.08 -21.54 -1.20
CA SER A 99 10.60 -22.79 -0.61
C SER A 99 11.35 -22.57 0.71
N ARG A 100 11.78 -21.34 1.00
CA ARG A 100 12.52 -20.96 2.22
C ARG A 100 11.65 -20.24 3.26
N CYS A 101 10.41 -19.97 2.92
CA CYS A 101 9.48 -19.27 3.78
C CYS A 101 8.40 -20.21 4.33
N ARG A 102 7.95 -19.93 5.56
CA ARG A 102 6.73 -20.53 6.09
C ARG A 102 5.53 -19.80 5.53
N ILE A 103 4.67 -20.51 4.82
CA ILE A 103 3.45 -19.92 4.24
C ILE A 103 2.37 -19.81 5.33
N VAL A 104 1.82 -18.60 5.47
CA VAL A 104 0.66 -18.31 6.32
C VAL A 104 -0.44 -17.75 5.43
N SER A 105 -1.50 -18.52 5.23
CA SER A 105 -2.65 -18.09 4.43
C SER A 105 -3.63 -17.31 5.29
N LEU A 106 -3.91 -16.08 4.91
CA LEU A 106 -4.96 -15.26 5.51
C LEU A 106 -6.28 -15.53 4.80
N ARG A 107 -7.33 -15.76 5.58
CA ARG A 107 -8.68 -15.93 5.02
C ARG A 107 -9.31 -14.58 4.76
N THR A 108 -10.00 -14.46 3.64
CA THR A 108 -10.86 -13.29 3.36
C THR A 108 -11.97 -13.24 4.43
N PRO A 109 -12.10 -12.11 5.16
CA PRO A 109 -13.13 -11.98 6.17
C PRO A 109 -14.52 -11.96 5.52
N PRO A 110 -15.54 -12.59 6.14
CA PRO A 110 -16.92 -12.50 5.67
C PRO A 110 -17.46 -11.07 5.81
N ALA A 111 -18.44 -10.71 4.97
CA ALA A 111 -19.01 -9.37 4.95
C ALA A 111 -19.53 -8.90 6.32
N ASP A 112 -20.18 -9.79 7.06
CA ASP A 112 -20.71 -9.45 8.40
C ASP A 112 -19.59 -9.09 9.38
N ALA A 113 -18.44 -9.77 9.33
CA ALA A 113 -17.30 -9.44 10.19
C ALA A 113 -16.70 -8.08 9.83
N ILE A 114 -16.69 -7.71 8.54
CA ILE A 114 -16.26 -6.38 8.09
C ILE A 114 -17.26 -5.32 8.52
N ALA A 115 -18.55 -5.56 8.36
CA ALA A 115 -19.59 -4.64 8.82
C ALA A 115 -19.49 -4.39 10.33
N ASP A 116 -19.35 -5.44 11.13
CA ASP A 116 -19.14 -5.34 12.58
C ASP A 116 -17.88 -4.54 12.94
N LEU A 117 -16.81 -4.73 12.20
CA LEU A 117 -15.57 -3.98 12.39
C LEU A 117 -15.78 -2.47 12.12
N LEU A 118 -16.42 -2.12 11.01
CA LEU A 118 -16.71 -0.73 10.65
C LEU A 118 -17.62 -0.04 11.68
N ILE A 119 -18.63 -0.75 12.17
CA ILE A 119 -19.53 -0.23 13.21
C ILE A 119 -18.76 0.02 14.51
N LYS A 120 -18.02 -0.99 14.99
CA LYS A 120 -17.36 -0.94 16.31
C LYS A 120 -16.14 -0.07 16.36
N ARG A 121 -15.32 -0.08 15.31
CA ARG A 121 -14.05 0.63 15.25
C ARG A 121 -14.18 2.04 14.69
N ASP A 122 -14.92 2.18 13.58
CA ASP A 122 -14.98 3.42 12.82
C ASP A 122 -16.30 4.19 13.06
N GLY A 123 -17.26 3.65 13.84
CA GLY A 123 -18.52 4.32 14.18
C GLY A 123 -19.48 4.48 13.00
N ILE A 124 -19.32 3.70 11.95
CA ILE A 124 -20.14 3.79 10.73
C ILE A 124 -21.56 3.30 11.01
N ASP A 125 -22.55 3.99 10.43
CA ASP A 125 -23.95 3.55 10.48
C ASP A 125 -24.12 2.11 9.99
N LYS A 126 -25.03 1.37 10.63
CA LYS A 126 -25.25 -0.05 10.35
C LYS A 126 -25.60 -0.35 8.90
N ALA A 127 -26.48 0.44 8.29
CA ALA A 127 -26.90 0.22 6.90
C ALA A 127 -25.72 0.46 5.93
N MET A 128 -24.97 1.54 6.15
CA MET A 128 -23.81 1.87 5.36
C MET A 128 -22.69 0.85 5.55
N ALA A 129 -22.43 0.37 6.77
CA ALA A 129 -21.41 -0.63 7.06
C ALA A 129 -21.69 -1.96 6.33
N HIS A 130 -22.93 -2.44 6.34
CA HIS A 130 -23.32 -3.65 5.61
C HIS A 130 -23.22 -3.45 4.10
N PHE A 131 -23.69 -2.32 3.56
CA PHE A 131 -23.53 -1.99 2.14
C PHE A 131 -22.05 -2.02 1.72
N ALA A 132 -21.20 -1.29 2.43
CA ALA A 132 -19.78 -1.19 2.13
C ALA A 132 -19.04 -2.53 2.28
N ALA A 133 -19.39 -3.32 3.29
CA ALA A 133 -18.84 -4.65 3.50
C ALA A 133 -19.14 -5.61 2.35
N HIS A 134 -20.39 -5.66 1.89
CA HIS A 134 -20.77 -6.48 0.75
C HIS A 134 -20.13 -5.99 -0.55
N ALA A 135 -20.08 -4.67 -0.77
CA ALA A 135 -19.51 -4.07 -1.96
C ALA A 135 -17.99 -4.24 -2.08
N SER A 136 -17.30 -4.45 -0.95
CA SER A 136 -15.82 -4.55 -0.88
C SER A 136 -15.25 -5.93 -1.21
N LEU A 137 -16.10 -6.97 -1.29
CA LEU A 137 -15.68 -8.36 -1.56
C LEU A 137 -14.58 -8.86 -0.60
N GLY A 138 -14.66 -8.49 0.68
CA GLY A 138 -13.73 -8.94 1.71
C GLY A 138 -12.52 -8.02 1.94
N HIS A 139 -12.40 -6.92 1.22
CA HIS A 139 -11.31 -5.97 1.38
C HIS A 139 -11.67 -4.87 2.38
N VAL A 140 -11.13 -4.94 3.61
CA VAL A 140 -11.48 -4.03 4.72
C VAL A 140 -11.18 -2.56 4.39
N GLY A 141 -10.04 -2.25 3.78
CA GLY A 141 -9.69 -0.88 3.38
C GLY A 141 -10.68 -0.29 2.38
N ARG A 142 -11.04 -1.06 1.34
CA ARG A 142 -12.07 -0.65 0.37
C ARG A 142 -13.44 -0.48 1.01
N ALA A 143 -13.80 -1.34 1.97
CA ALA A 143 -15.04 -1.20 2.72
C ALA A 143 -15.06 0.12 3.51
N LYS A 144 -13.96 0.47 4.16
CA LYS A 144 -13.84 1.74 4.87
C LYS A 144 -13.99 2.93 3.93
N LEU A 145 -13.27 2.96 2.80
CA LEU A 145 -13.39 4.02 1.79
C LEU A 145 -14.83 4.17 1.29
N LEU A 146 -15.48 3.06 0.92
CA LEU A 146 -16.89 3.07 0.49
C LEU A 146 -17.84 3.57 1.58
N ALA A 147 -17.52 3.36 2.85
CA ALA A 147 -18.36 3.80 3.96
C ALA A 147 -18.19 5.29 4.27
N THR A 148 -16.97 5.83 4.13
CA THR A 148 -16.63 7.19 4.57
C THR A 148 -16.62 8.21 3.43
N ASP A 149 -16.37 7.79 2.20
CA ASP A 149 -16.20 8.67 1.05
C ASP A 149 -17.36 8.56 0.06
N GLU A 150 -18.04 9.67 -0.18
CA GLU A 150 -19.16 9.75 -1.11
C GLU A 150 -18.70 9.69 -2.57
N GLN A 151 -17.60 10.33 -2.90
CA GLN A 151 -17.06 10.34 -4.26
C GLN A 151 -16.69 8.92 -4.72
N VAL A 152 -16.12 8.09 -3.84
CA VAL A 152 -15.83 6.68 -4.12
C VAL A 152 -17.11 5.91 -4.43
N ARG A 153 -18.22 6.20 -3.73
CA ARG A 153 -19.52 5.58 -4.00
C ARG A 153 -20.11 6.03 -5.34
N GLU A 154 -20.02 7.31 -5.66
CA GLU A 154 -20.50 7.89 -6.93
C GLU A 154 -19.75 7.29 -8.12
N ARG A 155 -18.43 7.23 -8.06
CA ARG A 155 -17.58 6.59 -9.09
C ARG A 155 -17.94 5.12 -9.27
N ARG A 156 -18.10 4.40 -8.16
CA ARG A 156 -18.55 3.00 -8.23
C ARG A 156 -19.92 2.90 -8.92
N SER A 157 -20.86 3.77 -8.59
CA SER A 157 -22.18 3.79 -9.20
C SER A 157 -22.09 4.04 -10.74
N LEU A 158 -21.25 4.99 -11.14
CA LEU A 158 -21.00 5.30 -12.54
C LEU A 158 -20.50 4.06 -13.31
N VAL A 159 -19.49 3.36 -12.76
CA VAL A 159 -18.96 2.13 -13.39
C VAL A 159 -20.04 1.05 -13.48
N LEU A 160 -20.84 0.87 -12.43
CA LEU A 160 -21.90 -0.15 -12.40
C LEU A 160 -23.08 0.15 -13.35
N GLN A 161 -23.29 1.41 -13.72
CA GLN A 161 -24.33 1.81 -14.68
C GLN A 161 -23.94 1.53 -16.13
N VAL A 162 -22.64 1.52 -16.44
CA VAL A 162 -22.14 1.34 -17.81
C VAL A 162 -22.78 0.16 -18.55
N PRO A 163 -22.87 -1.08 -18.00
CA PRO A 163 -23.46 -2.20 -18.74
C PRO A 163 -24.92 -1.99 -19.16
N PHE A 164 -25.67 -1.15 -18.44
CA PHE A 164 -27.09 -0.88 -18.73
C PHE A 164 -27.27 0.20 -19.81
N GLU A 165 -26.23 0.98 -20.09
CA GLU A 165 -26.24 2.07 -21.07
C GLU A 165 -25.73 1.64 -22.44
N LEU A 166 -25.03 0.50 -22.55
CA LEU A 166 -24.45 0.00 -23.80
C LEU A 166 -25.55 -0.54 -24.74
N LYS A 167 -25.99 0.27 -25.70
CA LYS A 167 -27.03 -0.10 -26.66
C LYS A 167 -26.50 -0.17 -28.10
N ASP A 168 -25.54 0.67 -28.43
CA ASP A 168 -24.97 0.84 -29.76
C ASP A 168 -23.50 1.27 -29.67
N LEU A 169 -22.81 1.33 -30.79
CA LEU A 169 -21.39 1.69 -30.84
C LEU A 169 -21.11 3.11 -30.32
N PRO A 170 -21.91 4.15 -30.65
CA PRO A 170 -21.74 5.47 -30.04
C PRO A 170 -21.82 5.48 -28.52
N SER A 171 -22.78 4.75 -27.92
CA SER A 171 -22.90 4.64 -26.46
C SER A 171 -21.70 3.92 -25.83
N CYS A 172 -21.10 2.95 -26.52
CA CYS A 172 -19.87 2.30 -26.05
C CYS A 172 -18.70 3.29 -25.99
N PHE A 173 -18.50 4.12 -27.02
CA PHE A 173 -17.45 5.14 -27.01
C PHE A 173 -17.67 6.20 -25.93
N ALA A 174 -18.91 6.68 -25.77
CA ALA A 174 -19.23 7.65 -24.74
C ALA A 174 -19.01 7.09 -23.32
N ALA A 175 -19.36 5.83 -23.07
CA ALA A 175 -19.10 5.17 -21.80
C ALA A 175 -17.60 4.97 -21.56
N ALA A 176 -16.84 4.55 -22.57
CA ALA A 176 -15.39 4.41 -22.47
C ALA A 176 -14.70 5.73 -22.12
N GLN A 177 -15.10 6.83 -22.80
CA GLN A 177 -14.56 8.15 -22.52
C GLN A 177 -14.82 8.58 -21.08
N ARG A 178 -16.05 8.43 -20.57
CA ARG A 178 -16.37 8.74 -19.16
C ARG A 178 -15.56 7.93 -18.16
N LEU A 179 -15.27 6.65 -18.43
CA LEU A 179 -14.43 5.83 -17.58
C LEU A 179 -12.97 6.29 -17.58
N VAL A 180 -12.46 6.70 -18.74
CA VAL A 180 -11.11 7.26 -18.87
C VAL A 180 -11.02 8.59 -18.13
N ASP A 181 -11.98 9.49 -18.33
CA ASP A 181 -12.01 10.80 -17.66
C ASP A 181 -12.03 10.63 -16.13
N ALA A 182 -12.90 9.74 -15.61
CA ALA A 182 -12.98 9.44 -14.19
C ALA A 182 -11.66 8.83 -13.63
N ALA A 183 -11.00 7.98 -14.40
CA ALA A 183 -9.71 7.40 -13.99
C ALA A 183 -8.57 8.44 -14.00
N THR A 184 -8.61 9.39 -14.93
CA THR A 184 -7.62 10.48 -15.00
C THR A 184 -7.76 11.42 -13.82
N GLU A 185 -9.01 11.83 -13.48
CA GLU A 185 -9.28 12.63 -12.29
C GLU A 185 -8.79 11.96 -11.00
N ASP A 186 -8.95 10.63 -10.88
CA ASP A 186 -8.45 9.87 -9.74
C ASP A 186 -6.92 9.84 -9.65
N ALA A 187 -6.25 9.72 -10.79
CA ALA A 187 -4.79 9.74 -10.85
C ALA A 187 -4.24 11.10 -10.43
N ASP A 188 -4.85 12.18 -10.90
CA ASP A 188 -4.44 13.56 -10.56
C ASP A 188 -4.60 13.83 -9.06
N ILE A 189 -5.76 13.48 -8.47
CA ILE A 189 -6.01 13.64 -7.03
C ILE A 189 -5.02 12.80 -6.20
N SER A 190 -4.78 11.54 -6.60
CA SER A 190 -3.85 10.66 -5.87
C SER A 190 -2.42 11.18 -5.92
N THR A 191 -2.01 11.78 -7.03
CA THR A 191 -0.67 12.37 -7.19
C THR A 191 -0.53 13.60 -6.31
N ASP A 192 -1.51 14.50 -6.30
CA ASP A 192 -1.52 15.71 -5.47
C ASP A 192 -1.47 15.36 -3.97
N GLU A 193 -2.25 14.35 -3.52
CA GLU A 193 -2.23 13.89 -2.12
C GLU A 193 -0.90 13.26 -1.73
N MET A 194 -0.26 12.51 -2.62
CA MET A 194 1.07 11.93 -2.38
C MET A 194 2.15 13.00 -2.29
N ASP A 195 2.13 13.99 -3.19
CA ASP A 195 3.08 15.10 -3.19
C ASP A 195 2.92 15.96 -1.93
N GLU A 196 1.67 16.23 -1.51
CA GLU A 196 1.39 16.99 -0.29
C GLU A 196 1.82 16.23 0.97
N LYS A 197 1.63 14.92 1.01
CA LYS A 197 2.08 14.07 2.11
C LYS A 197 3.60 14.01 2.18
N GLU A 198 4.29 13.81 1.06
CA GLU A 198 5.76 13.80 1.00
C GLU A 198 6.33 15.15 1.41
N LEU A 199 5.71 16.25 0.98
CA LEU A 199 6.08 17.61 1.38
C LEU A 199 5.92 17.81 2.90
N ASN A 200 4.81 17.38 3.47
CA ASN A 200 4.56 17.46 4.91
C ASN A 200 5.52 16.60 5.73
N ASP A 201 5.87 15.42 5.26
CA ASP A 201 6.83 14.53 5.92
C ASP A 201 8.26 15.12 5.86
N LEU A 202 8.63 15.76 4.75
CA LEU A 202 9.89 16.50 4.63
C LEU A 202 9.93 17.73 5.56
N LEU A 203 8.86 18.51 5.65
CA LEU A 203 8.76 19.66 6.56
C LEU A 203 8.85 19.22 8.03
N ARG A 204 8.26 18.09 8.40
CA ARG A 204 8.37 17.51 9.75
C ARG A 204 9.77 17.00 10.06
N ALA A 205 10.47 16.41 9.08
CA ALA A 205 11.80 15.85 9.26
C ALA A 205 12.91 16.92 9.36
N TYR A 206 12.78 18.01 8.62
CA TYR A 206 13.84 19.03 8.50
C TYR A 206 13.51 20.36 9.18
N GLY A 207 12.29 20.55 9.70
CA GLY A 207 11.81 21.78 10.32
C GLY A 207 11.53 22.92 9.32
N GLU A 208 10.79 23.93 9.76
CA GLU A 208 10.35 25.08 8.92
C GLU A 208 11.50 25.97 8.39
N GLY A 209 12.77 25.71 8.82
CA GLY A 209 13.93 26.50 8.40
C GLY A 209 14.68 25.98 7.17
N ALA A 210 14.23 24.89 6.54
CA ALA A 210 14.93 24.22 5.42
C ALA A 210 14.45 24.64 4.02
N GLU A 211 13.99 25.88 3.84
CA GLU A 211 13.40 26.37 2.57
C GLU A 211 14.29 26.12 1.33
N GLY A 212 15.62 26.14 1.49
CA GLY A 212 16.54 25.95 0.37
C GLY A 212 16.68 24.50 -0.10
N VAL A 213 16.50 23.51 0.78
CA VAL A 213 16.61 22.08 0.45
C VAL A 213 15.28 21.56 -0.08
N THR A 214 14.18 22.01 0.52
CA THR A 214 12.81 21.65 0.13
C THR A 214 12.50 22.13 -1.29
N LYS A 215 12.85 23.36 -1.64
CA LYS A 215 12.60 23.93 -2.98
C LYS A 215 13.34 23.19 -4.09
N ARG A 216 14.60 22.82 -3.88
CA ARG A 216 15.39 22.04 -4.87
C ARG A 216 14.89 20.61 -5.03
N LYS A 217 14.32 20.00 -3.99
CA LYS A 217 13.81 18.63 -4.05
C LYS A 217 12.42 18.60 -4.69
N VAL A 218 11.57 19.59 -4.40
CA VAL A 218 10.27 19.80 -5.07
C VAL A 218 10.49 20.08 -6.58
N GLU A 219 11.46 20.91 -6.96
CA GLU A 219 11.80 21.15 -8.36
C GLU A 219 12.35 19.89 -9.07
N ARG A 220 13.05 19.00 -8.35
CA ARG A 220 13.48 17.71 -8.90
C ARG A 220 12.32 16.73 -9.08
N LEU A 221 11.41 16.62 -8.12
CA LEU A 221 10.20 15.78 -8.22
C LEU A 221 9.29 16.26 -9.35
N ALA A 222 9.03 17.57 -9.44
CA ALA A 222 8.27 18.16 -10.53
C ALA A 222 8.94 17.99 -11.92
N SER A 223 10.27 17.87 -11.97
CA SER A 223 11.01 17.62 -13.21
C SER A 223 11.08 16.13 -13.59
N SER A 224 11.00 15.22 -12.64
CA SER A 224 10.91 13.77 -12.91
C SER A 224 9.50 13.37 -13.38
N ALA A 225 8.46 13.90 -12.79
CA ALA A 225 7.07 13.67 -13.22
C ALA A 225 6.80 14.18 -14.66
N LYS A 226 7.47 15.26 -15.10
CA LYS A 226 7.39 15.73 -16.49
C LYS A 226 8.17 14.91 -17.52
N LYS A 227 9.03 13.98 -17.09
CA LYS A 227 9.81 13.12 -18.01
C LYS A 227 9.16 11.75 -18.27
N GLU A 228 8.14 11.40 -17.52
CA GLU A 228 7.41 10.13 -17.64
C GLU A 228 6.07 10.27 -18.39
N LEU A 229 5.73 11.46 -18.87
CA LEU A 229 4.66 11.76 -19.84
C LEU A 229 5.24 11.94 -21.25
#